data_87a2a16ff28a8ae5832080417e5bf0fc
#
_entry.id   87a2a16ff28a8ae5832080417e5bf0fc
#
_cell.length_a   1.000
_cell.length_b   1.000
_cell.length_c   1.000
_cell.angle_alpha   90.00
_cell.angle_beta   90.00
_cell.angle_gamma   90.00
#
_symmetry.space_group_name_H-M   'P 1'
#
loop_
_entity.id
_entity.type
_entity.pdbx_description
1 polymer ?
#
loop_
_entity_poly.entity_id
_entity_poly.type
_entity_poly.pdbx_seq_one_letter_code
_entity_poly.pdbx_strand_id
1 'polypeptide(L)'
;IYLNNEIMMKKDDEFQLHKDKEAVYSYFVDYVNKNTVFFHNLKEKMDYLIENDYYINFYDMYTHEQIKEVFRLVYSKKFRFASFMSASKFYQSYALKDDSEGRFLERYEDRIAIVSLYLAQGNVDKAKEYAQMLINQEYQPATPTFLNSGKKRSGELVSCFLDEMGDN
;
A
#
# COMPACT_ATOMS: atom_id res chain seq x y z
N ILE A 1 8.30 17.75 -41.38
CA ILE A 1 8.72 18.33 -40.09
C ILE A 1 7.80 17.86 -38.97
N TYR A 2 6.47 17.86 -39.17
CA TYR A 2 5.51 17.44 -38.19
C TYR A 2 5.62 15.93 -37.79
N LEU A 3 5.76 15.08 -38.79
CA LEU A 3 5.90 13.61 -38.60
C LEU A 3 7.20 13.25 -37.86
N ASN A 4 8.29 13.96 -38.12
CA ASN A 4 9.56 13.72 -37.44
C ASN A 4 9.50 14.13 -35.97
N ASN A 5 8.80 15.21 -35.65
CA ASN A 5 8.64 15.64 -34.26
C ASN A 5 7.77 14.64 -33.44
N GLU A 6 6.69 14.10 -34.03
CA GLU A 6 5.87 13.07 -33.39
C GLU A 6 6.64 11.78 -33.14
N ILE A 7 7.48 11.37 -34.09
CA ILE A 7 8.30 10.14 -33.94
C ILE A 7 9.36 10.36 -32.86
N MET A 8 9.99 11.53 -32.78
CA MET A 8 10.96 11.84 -31.74
C MET A 8 10.33 11.91 -30.36
N MET A 9 9.15 12.51 -30.21
CA MET A 9 8.40 12.54 -28.95
C MET A 9 8.03 11.13 -28.46
N LYS A 10 7.59 10.24 -29.34
CA LYS A 10 7.30 8.85 -28.99
C LYS A 10 8.53 8.10 -28.53
N LYS A 11 9.68 8.32 -29.16
CA LYS A 11 10.94 7.70 -28.74
C LYS A 11 11.39 8.19 -27.36
N ASP A 12 11.24 9.48 -27.08
CA ASP A 12 11.59 10.05 -25.79
C ASP A 12 10.67 9.52 -24.70
N ASP A 13 9.36 9.36 -24.96
CA ASP A 13 8.41 8.78 -24.01
C ASP A 13 8.73 7.32 -23.72
N GLU A 14 9.04 6.51 -24.73
CA GLU A 14 9.44 5.11 -24.56
C GLU A 14 10.75 5.00 -23.78
N PHE A 15 11.72 5.86 -24.03
CA PHE A 15 13.00 5.90 -23.33
C PHE A 15 12.80 6.28 -21.86
N GLN A 16 11.95 7.27 -21.56
CA GLN A 16 11.64 7.69 -20.20
C GLN A 16 10.92 6.57 -19.43
N LEU A 17 9.96 5.90 -20.04
CA LEU A 17 9.29 4.74 -19.45
C LEU A 17 10.26 3.62 -19.10
N HIS A 18 11.23 3.36 -19.98
CA HIS A 18 12.24 2.33 -19.73
C HIS A 18 13.16 2.70 -18.56
N LYS A 19 13.59 3.96 -18.49
CA LYS A 19 14.38 4.46 -17.37
C LYS A 19 13.62 4.38 -16.04
N ASP A 20 12.33 4.73 -16.03
CA ASP A 20 11.50 4.63 -14.83
C ASP A 20 11.37 3.19 -14.37
N LYS A 21 11.18 2.23 -15.28
CA LYS A 21 11.12 0.80 -14.94
C LYS A 21 12.43 0.30 -14.35
N GLU A 22 13.57 0.69 -14.92
CA GLU A 22 14.88 0.33 -14.39
C GLU A 22 15.11 0.93 -13.01
N ALA A 23 14.75 2.20 -12.80
CA ALA A 23 14.87 2.86 -11.51
C ALA A 23 14.00 2.21 -10.45
N VAL A 24 12.76 1.85 -10.77
CA VAL A 24 11.87 1.12 -9.86
C VAL A 24 12.46 -0.24 -9.52
N TYR A 25 12.91 -0.99 -10.51
CA TYR A 25 13.52 -2.32 -10.29
C TYR A 25 14.74 -2.22 -9.36
N SER A 26 15.65 -1.30 -9.62
CA SER A 26 16.84 -1.08 -8.78
C SER A 26 16.46 -0.68 -7.36
N TYR A 27 15.47 0.18 -7.21
CA TYR A 27 14.99 0.61 -5.89
C TYR A 27 14.49 -0.57 -5.07
N PHE A 28 13.71 -1.48 -5.67
CA PHE A 28 13.23 -2.67 -4.97
C PHE A 28 14.36 -3.63 -4.64
N VAL A 29 15.22 -3.96 -5.60
CA VAL A 29 16.29 -4.93 -5.42
C VAL A 29 17.33 -4.42 -4.42
N ASP A 30 17.75 -3.18 -4.55
CA ASP A 30 18.88 -2.63 -3.78
C ASP A 30 18.46 -2.03 -2.44
N TYR A 31 17.22 -1.61 -2.30
CA TYR A 31 16.79 -0.90 -1.10
C TYR A 31 15.58 -1.55 -0.40
N VAL A 32 14.42 -1.62 -1.08
CA VAL A 32 13.18 -2.05 -0.43
C VAL A 32 13.27 -3.48 0.08
N ASN A 33 13.69 -4.42 -0.77
CA ASN A 33 13.76 -5.84 -0.39
C ASN A 33 14.77 -6.10 0.72
N LYS A 34 15.89 -5.38 0.72
CA LYS A 34 16.91 -5.50 1.77
C LYS A 34 16.49 -4.94 3.11
N ASN A 35 15.58 -3.97 3.09
CA ASN A 35 15.10 -3.28 4.30
C ASN A 35 13.69 -3.69 4.69
N THR A 36 13.17 -4.80 4.18
CA THR A 36 11.85 -5.35 4.52
C THR A 36 12.02 -6.54 5.46
N VAL A 37 11.25 -6.54 6.55
CA VAL A 37 11.24 -7.66 7.50
C VAL A 37 10.59 -8.86 6.83
N PHE A 38 11.25 -10.01 6.90
CA PHE A 38 10.76 -11.25 6.31
C PHE A 38 9.83 -11.99 7.29
N PHE A 39 8.69 -12.45 6.77
CA PHE A 39 7.78 -13.34 7.48
C PHE A 39 7.56 -14.60 6.64
N HIS A 40 7.47 -15.75 7.29
CA HIS A 40 7.30 -17.03 6.60
C HIS A 40 5.92 -17.17 5.93
N ASN A 41 4.90 -16.60 6.55
CA ASN A 41 3.54 -16.65 6.04
C ASN A 41 2.71 -15.46 6.57
N LEU A 42 1.51 -15.31 6.05
CA LEU A 42 0.62 -14.21 6.44
C LEU A 42 0.20 -14.30 7.90
N LYS A 43 -0.02 -15.51 8.41
CA LYS A 43 -0.43 -15.72 9.82
C LYS A 43 0.63 -15.21 10.78
N GLU A 44 1.89 -15.55 10.53
CA GLU A 44 3.03 -15.07 11.32
C GLU A 44 3.12 -13.54 11.28
N LYS A 45 2.97 -12.96 10.09
CA LYS A 45 3.00 -11.51 9.89
C LYS A 45 1.88 -10.81 10.67
N MET A 46 0.64 -11.29 10.54
CA MET A 46 -0.50 -10.68 11.22
C MET A 46 -0.37 -10.80 12.73
N ASP A 47 0.03 -11.96 13.23
CA ASP A 47 0.24 -12.16 14.66
C ASP A 47 1.32 -11.23 15.21
N TYR A 48 2.44 -11.10 14.51
CA TYR A 48 3.52 -10.21 14.91
C TYR A 48 3.05 -8.75 14.96
N LEU A 49 2.38 -8.29 13.91
CA LEU A 49 1.96 -6.89 13.83
C LEU A 49 0.87 -6.55 14.85
N ILE A 50 -0.02 -7.49 15.16
CA ILE A 50 -1.04 -7.30 16.19
C ILE A 50 -0.43 -7.35 17.59
N GLU A 51 0.43 -8.32 17.88
CA GLU A 51 1.06 -8.49 19.19
C GLU A 51 1.99 -7.33 19.55
N ASN A 52 2.64 -6.71 18.57
CA ASN A 52 3.54 -5.59 18.78
C ASN A 52 2.86 -4.23 18.62
N ASP A 53 1.55 -4.19 18.63
CA ASP A 53 0.74 -2.96 18.62
C ASP A 53 0.88 -2.10 17.35
N TYR A 54 1.31 -2.70 16.24
CA TYR A 54 1.31 -1.99 14.95
C TYR A 54 -0.06 -1.98 14.31
N TYR A 55 -0.81 -3.09 14.42
CA TYR A 55 -2.16 -3.21 13.87
C TYR A 55 -3.19 -3.39 14.98
N ILE A 56 -4.43 -2.96 14.71
CA ILE A 56 -5.59 -3.38 15.49
C ILE A 56 -5.76 -4.90 15.34
N ASN A 57 -6.51 -5.51 16.24
CA ASN A 57 -6.75 -6.95 16.13
C ASN A 57 -7.84 -7.24 15.09
N PHE A 58 -7.42 -7.49 13.87
CA PHE A 58 -8.33 -7.83 12.76
C PHE A 58 -9.06 -9.14 12.96
N TYR A 59 -8.56 -10.03 13.83
CA TYR A 59 -9.23 -11.28 14.14
C TYR A 59 -10.49 -11.11 14.99
N ASP A 60 -10.73 -9.92 15.53
CA ASP A 60 -12.01 -9.57 16.15
C ASP A 60 -13.13 -9.38 15.11
N MET A 61 -12.77 -9.08 13.88
CA MET A 61 -13.72 -8.80 12.79
C MET A 61 -13.74 -9.87 11.71
N TYR A 62 -12.61 -10.56 11.50
CA TYR A 62 -12.42 -11.50 10.39
C TYR A 62 -11.77 -12.79 10.87
N THR A 63 -12.07 -13.89 10.17
CA THR A 63 -11.27 -15.11 10.30
C THR A 63 -9.97 -14.97 9.53
N HIS A 64 -8.97 -15.79 9.84
CA HIS A 64 -7.72 -15.78 9.09
C HIS A 64 -7.94 -16.06 7.60
N GLU A 65 -8.84 -16.97 7.27
CA GLU A 65 -9.16 -17.31 5.87
C GLU A 65 -9.73 -16.11 5.12
N GLN A 66 -10.57 -15.30 5.77
CA GLN A 66 -11.12 -14.08 5.17
C GLN A 66 -10.04 -13.04 4.91
N ILE A 67 -9.14 -12.84 5.86
CA ILE A 67 -7.99 -11.94 5.69
C ILE A 67 -7.11 -12.43 4.53
N LYS A 68 -6.82 -13.72 4.52
CA LYS A 68 -6.01 -14.36 3.47
C LYS A 68 -6.61 -14.19 2.08
N GLU A 69 -7.94 -14.28 1.95
CA GLU A 69 -8.63 -14.07 0.67
C GLU A 69 -8.41 -12.66 0.13
N VAL A 70 -8.50 -11.64 0.99
CA VAL A 70 -8.29 -10.24 0.58
C VAL A 70 -6.84 -10.02 0.15
N PHE A 71 -5.88 -10.51 0.92
CA PHE A 71 -4.45 -10.42 0.54
C PHE A 71 -4.16 -11.13 -0.77
N ARG A 72 -4.72 -12.32 -0.95
CA ARG A 72 -4.56 -13.10 -2.19
C ARG A 72 -5.11 -12.35 -3.40
N LEU A 73 -6.28 -11.71 -3.26
CA LEU A 73 -6.88 -10.89 -4.31
C LEU A 73 -5.95 -9.74 -4.70
N VAL A 74 -5.43 -9.00 -3.73
CA VAL A 74 -4.56 -7.85 -4.00
C VAL A 74 -3.27 -8.30 -4.69
N TYR A 75 -2.61 -9.34 -4.17
CA TYR A 75 -1.35 -9.84 -4.75
C TYR A 75 -1.55 -10.47 -6.12
N SER A 76 -2.74 -11.01 -6.42
CA SER A 76 -3.04 -11.60 -7.73
C SER A 76 -3.03 -10.57 -8.86
N LYS A 77 -3.21 -9.30 -8.53
CA LYS A 77 -3.20 -8.20 -9.52
C LYS A 77 -1.79 -7.84 -10.01
N LYS A 78 -0.75 -8.33 -9.37
CA LYS A 78 0.66 -8.13 -9.76
C LYS A 78 1.00 -6.66 -9.97
N PHE A 79 0.62 -5.83 -9.00
CA PHE A 79 0.82 -4.38 -9.06
C PHE A 79 2.29 -4.04 -9.28
N ARG A 80 2.55 -3.00 -10.09
CA ARG A 80 3.87 -2.44 -10.31
C ARG A 80 3.77 -0.91 -10.32
N PHE A 81 4.68 -0.26 -9.63
CA PHE A 81 4.76 1.20 -9.68
C PHE A 81 5.19 1.67 -11.07
N ALA A 82 4.51 2.70 -11.59
CA ALA A 82 4.82 3.27 -12.90
C ALA A 82 6.09 4.13 -12.88
N SER A 83 6.44 4.74 -11.72
CA SER A 83 7.59 5.63 -11.61
C SER A 83 8.34 5.41 -10.30
N PHE A 84 9.63 5.76 -10.30
CA PHE A 84 10.46 5.77 -9.11
C PHE A 84 9.90 6.71 -8.03
N MET A 85 9.42 7.88 -8.45
CA MET A 85 8.87 8.87 -7.53
C MET A 85 7.67 8.32 -6.75
N SER A 86 6.76 7.64 -7.42
CA SER A 86 5.58 7.01 -6.78
C SER A 86 6.00 5.93 -5.79
N ALA A 87 6.94 5.06 -6.18
CA ALA A 87 7.43 3.98 -5.33
C ALA A 87 8.14 4.54 -4.10
N SER A 88 9.06 5.48 -4.28
CA SER A 88 9.82 6.06 -3.17
C SER A 88 8.93 6.84 -2.21
N LYS A 89 7.95 7.57 -2.73
CA LYS A 89 6.98 8.29 -1.90
C LYS A 89 6.21 7.34 -0.98
N PHE A 90 5.72 6.22 -1.54
CA PHE A 90 5.00 5.23 -0.73
C PHE A 90 5.90 4.68 0.38
N TYR A 91 7.07 4.18 0.05
CA TYR A 91 7.94 3.52 1.03
C TYR A 91 8.53 4.49 2.05
N GLN A 92 8.77 5.73 1.68
CA GLN A 92 9.27 6.74 2.62
C GLN A 92 8.19 7.31 3.54
N SER A 93 6.97 7.49 3.04
CA SER A 93 5.93 8.24 3.74
C SER A 93 4.74 7.42 4.22
N TYR A 94 4.42 6.30 3.57
CA TYR A 94 3.18 5.56 3.85
C TYR A 94 3.41 4.16 4.43
N ALA A 95 4.47 3.45 4.02
CA ALA A 95 4.71 2.09 4.47
C ALA A 95 5.00 2.06 5.96
N LEU A 96 4.38 1.10 6.65
CA LEU A 96 4.64 0.87 8.07
C LEU A 96 6.08 0.40 8.27
N LYS A 97 6.77 0.97 9.25
CA LYS A 97 8.17 0.64 9.58
C LYS A 97 8.26 0.20 11.04
N ASP A 98 9.24 -0.67 11.35
CA ASP A 98 9.47 -1.04 12.73
C ASP A 98 10.08 0.13 13.52
N ASP A 99 9.83 0.14 14.84
CA ASP A 99 10.28 1.21 15.72
C ASP A 99 11.78 1.17 15.98
N SER A 100 12.41 0.01 15.85
CA SER A 100 13.80 -0.20 16.26
C SER A 100 14.80 0.13 15.15
N GLU A 101 14.59 -0.40 13.94
CA GLU A 101 15.55 -0.27 12.84
C GLU A 101 15.01 0.46 11.63
N GLY A 102 13.73 0.84 11.66
CA GLY A 102 13.08 1.53 10.54
C GLY A 102 12.90 0.67 9.30
N ARG A 103 12.90 -0.65 9.47
CA ARG A 103 12.68 -1.58 8.36
C ARG A 103 11.21 -1.64 7.99
N PHE A 104 10.93 -1.90 6.71
CA PHE A 104 9.57 -1.98 6.23
C PHE A 104 8.85 -3.23 6.75
N LEU A 105 7.67 -3.02 7.31
CA LEU A 105 6.77 -4.09 7.77
C LEU A 105 5.65 -4.34 6.78
N GLU A 106 5.44 -3.43 5.83
CA GLU A 106 4.40 -3.50 4.82
C GLU A 106 4.96 -3.24 3.43
N ARG A 107 4.42 -3.95 2.45
CA ARG A 107 4.51 -3.56 1.04
C ARG A 107 3.26 -2.78 0.65
N TYR A 108 3.26 -2.18 -0.53
CA TYR A 108 2.11 -1.43 -1.05
C TYR A 108 0.84 -2.29 -1.06
N GLU A 109 0.96 -3.54 -1.52
CA GLU A 109 -0.14 -4.49 -1.56
C GLU A 109 -0.71 -4.78 -0.16
N ASP A 110 0.16 -4.90 0.83
CA ASP A 110 -0.25 -5.10 2.23
C ASP A 110 -1.06 -3.91 2.73
N ARG A 111 -0.61 -2.69 2.43
CA ARG A 111 -1.33 -1.47 2.84
C ARG A 111 -2.72 -1.42 2.20
N ILE A 112 -2.84 -1.77 0.92
CA ILE A 112 -4.12 -1.84 0.23
C ILE A 112 -5.05 -2.84 0.89
N ALA A 113 -4.57 -4.05 1.18
CA ALA A 113 -5.37 -5.09 1.83
C ALA A 113 -5.86 -4.64 3.22
N ILE A 114 -4.98 -4.06 4.02
CA ILE A 114 -5.30 -3.63 5.38
C ILE A 114 -6.29 -2.45 5.39
N VAL A 115 -6.12 -1.48 4.52
CA VAL A 115 -7.07 -0.37 4.36
C VAL A 115 -8.45 -0.91 4.00
N SER A 116 -8.52 -1.84 3.05
CA SER A 116 -9.77 -2.45 2.60
C SER A 116 -10.48 -3.21 3.72
N LEU A 117 -9.75 -4.00 4.48
CA LEU A 117 -10.28 -4.73 5.63
C LEU A 117 -10.78 -3.77 6.71
N TYR A 118 -10.05 -2.72 6.98
CA TYR A 118 -10.44 -1.73 7.99
C TYR A 118 -11.72 -0.98 7.59
N LEU A 119 -11.80 -0.50 6.35
CA LEU A 119 -12.97 0.25 5.87
C LEU A 119 -14.22 -0.62 5.79
N ALA A 120 -14.08 -1.90 5.51
CA ALA A 120 -15.21 -2.83 5.39
C ALA A 120 -15.78 -3.30 6.73
N GLN A 121 -15.06 -3.10 7.85
CA GLN A 121 -15.54 -3.35 9.21
C GLN A 121 -16.20 -4.71 9.39
N GLY A 122 -15.52 -5.77 8.97
CA GLY A 122 -15.99 -7.16 9.15
C GLY A 122 -16.73 -7.75 7.95
N ASN A 123 -17.04 -6.98 6.93
CA ASN A 123 -17.69 -7.47 5.72
C ASN A 123 -16.65 -7.84 4.67
N VAL A 124 -16.34 -9.12 4.53
CA VAL A 124 -15.29 -9.61 3.63
C VAL A 124 -15.58 -9.29 2.16
N ASP A 125 -16.85 -9.33 1.75
CA ASP A 125 -17.23 -9.04 0.36
C ASP A 125 -16.97 -7.56 0.03
N LYS A 126 -17.27 -6.67 0.96
CA LYS A 126 -16.93 -5.24 0.85
C LYS A 126 -15.43 -5.02 0.86
N ALA A 127 -14.69 -5.75 1.69
CA ALA A 127 -13.23 -5.67 1.72
C ALA A 127 -12.62 -6.03 0.37
N LYS A 128 -13.12 -7.09 -0.26
CA LYS A 128 -12.68 -7.52 -1.59
C LYS A 128 -12.98 -6.45 -2.65
N GLU A 129 -14.18 -5.87 -2.59
CA GLU A 129 -14.59 -4.80 -3.51
C GLU A 129 -13.68 -3.57 -3.37
N TYR A 130 -13.43 -3.11 -2.15
CA TYR A 130 -12.54 -1.98 -1.88
C TYR A 130 -11.11 -2.28 -2.30
N ALA A 131 -10.61 -3.48 -2.01
CA ALA A 131 -9.26 -3.91 -2.40
C ALA A 131 -9.08 -3.86 -3.92
N GLN A 132 -10.07 -4.31 -4.67
CA GLN A 132 -10.03 -4.30 -6.12
C GLN A 132 -10.01 -2.87 -6.66
N MET A 133 -10.87 -1.99 -6.15
CA MET A 133 -10.91 -0.59 -6.54
C MET A 133 -9.59 0.14 -6.23
N LEU A 134 -9.01 -0.10 -5.08
CA LEU A 134 -7.76 0.54 -4.65
C LEU A 134 -6.56 0.04 -5.44
N ILE A 135 -6.43 -1.28 -5.65
CA ILE A 135 -5.30 -1.83 -6.38
C ILE A 135 -5.36 -1.50 -7.88
N ASN A 136 -6.56 -1.35 -8.43
CA ASN A 136 -6.77 -0.91 -9.81
C ASN A 136 -6.71 0.61 -9.96
N GLN A 137 -6.51 1.35 -8.88
CA GLN A 137 -6.44 2.81 -8.84
C GLN A 137 -7.72 3.51 -9.30
N GLU A 138 -8.86 2.84 -9.20
CA GLU A 138 -10.19 3.41 -9.48
C GLU A 138 -10.66 4.36 -8.38
N TYR A 139 -10.11 4.19 -7.16
CA TYR A 139 -10.42 5.02 -6.01
C TYR A 139 -9.13 5.26 -5.22
N GLN A 140 -8.92 6.49 -4.79
CA GLN A 140 -7.81 6.82 -3.89
C GLN A 140 -8.37 7.42 -2.60
N PRO A 141 -8.15 6.78 -1.46
CA PRO A 141 -8.59 7.33 -0.18
C PRO A 141 -7.79 8.59 0.16
N ALA A 142 -8.35 9.43 1.02
CA ALA A 142 -7.61 10.56 1.57
C ALA A 142 -6.33 10.08 2.26
N THR A 143 -5.29 10.92 2.23
CA THR A 143 -3.98 10.58 2.81
C THR A 143 -4.04 10.03 4.23
N PRO A 144 -4.79 10.64 5.19
CA PRO A 144 -4.88 10.08 6.53
C PRO A 144 -5.51 8.68 6.57
N THR A 145 -6.54 8.43 5.75
CA THR A 145 -7.18 7.12 5.65
C THR A 145 -6.18 6.08 5.15
N PHE A 146 -5.45 6.38 4.08
CA PHE A 146 -4.49 5.44 3.51
C PHE A 146 -3.32 5.19 4.44
N LEU A 147 -2.86 6.22 5.14
CA LEU A 147 -1.71 6.14 6.03
C LEU A 147 -2.02 5.37 7.32
N ASN A 148 -3.18 5.59 7.92
CA ASN A 148 -3.46 5.19 9.30
C ASN A 148 -4.47 4.06 9.46
N SER A 149 -5.24 3.72 8.41
CA SER A 149 -6.27 2.67 8.52
C SER A 149 -5.69 1.33 8.98
N GLY A 150 -6.29 0.77 10.00
CA GLY A 150 -5.90 -0.51 10.57
C GLY A 150 -4.71 -0.46 11.51
N LYS A 151 -4.02 0.65 11.62
CA LYS A 151 -2.92 0.83 12.58
C LYS A 151 -3.48 1.14 13.96
N LYS A 152 -2.91 0.51 14.98
CA LYS A 152 -3.37 0.70 16.37
C LYS A 152 -3.10 2.12 16.88
N ARG A 153 -2.03 2.75 16.40
CA ARG A 153 -1.63 4.11 16.79
C ARG A 153 -2.14 5.15 15.79
N SER A 154 -3.44 5.10 15.45
CA SER A 154 -4.03 5.90 14.37
C SER A 154 -4.90 7.07 14.85
N GLY A 155 -4.57 7.68 16.00
CA GLY A 155 -5.32 8.82 16.52
C GLY A 155 -5.44 9.99 15.56
N GLU A 156 -4.47 10.18 14.70
CA GLU A 156 -4.45 11.26 13.71
C GLU A 156 -5.55 11.16 12.65
N LEU A 157 -6.02 9.97 12.35
CA LEU A 157 -7.11 9.76 11.40
C LEU A 157 -8.38 10.48 11.84
N VAL A 158 -8.70 10.36 13.13
CA VAL A 158 -9.88 11.00 13.72
C VAL A 158 -9.68 12.52 13.83
N SER A 159 -8.50 12.97 14.21
CA SER A 159 -8.16 14.40 14.31
C SER A 159 -8.31 15.12 12.98
N CYS A 160 -7.75 14.60 11.92
CA CYS A 160 -7.86 15.20 10.59
C CYS A 160 -9.31 15.26 10.11
N PHE A 161 -10.09 14.23 10.39
CA PHE A 161 -11.50 14.17 10.03
C PHE A 161 -12.31 15.22 10.80
N LEU A 162 -12.04 15.40 12.08
CA LEU A 162 -12.69 16.41 12.92
C LEU A 162 -12.32 17.83 12.50
N ASP A 163 -11.07 18.06 12.12
CA ASP A 163 -10.62 19.36 11.64
C ASP A 163 -11.34 19.77 10.35
N GLU A 164 -11.52 18.84 9.42
CA GLU A 164 -12.29 19.10 8.21
C GLU A 164 -13.76 19.41 8.49
N MET A 165 -14.33 18.81 9.52
CA MET A 165 -15.70 19.08 9.93
C MET A 165 -15.85 20.38 10.76
N GLY A 166 -14.77 20.81 11.38
CA GLY A 166 -14.76 22.02 12.22
C GLY A 166 -14.78 23.33 11.44
N ASP A 167 -14.39 23.30 10.17
CA ASP A 167 -14.34 24.48 9.29
C ASP A 167 -15.70 24.77 8.60
N ASN A 168 -16.69 24.00 8.91
CA ASN A 168 -18.05 24.25 8.47
C ASN A 168 -18.90 24.83 9.58
#